data_06af08feb4a63b6b1330fc2ea13d2a56
#
_entry.id   06af08feb4a63b6b1330fc2ea13d2a56
#
_cell.length_a   1.000
_cell.length_b   1.000
_cell.length_c   1.000
_cell.angle_alpha   90.00
_cell.angle_beta   90.00
_cell.angle_gamma   90.00
#
_symmetry.space_group_name_H-M   'P 1'
#
loop_
_entity.id
_entity.type
_entity.pdbx_description
1 polymer ?
#
loop_
_entity_poly.entity_id
_entity_poly.type
_entity_poly.pdbx_seq_one_letter_code
_entity_poly.pdbx_strand_id
1 'polypeptide(L)'
;MKNISSKNSRKFLFSGLLLISLFMSAHGQIAKDKQLHLGAGAVVAGWGYLLPSAAAGWKPMVYGLGSATLAGAGKELADMGGFGNPDWKDLGATIVGGAVSVGIILGVKAIFKKQHNRNNKQRRFVYVP
;
A
#
# COMPACT_ATOMS: atom_id res chain seq x y z
N MET A 1 -24.11 25.97 10.35
CA MET A 1 -22.97 25.17 9.87
C MET A 1 -23.18 23.71 10.27
N LYS A 2 -23.54 22.82 9.33
CA LYS A 2 -23.83 21.41 9.64
C LYS A 2 -22.52 20.63 9.82
N ASN A 3 -22.35 20.04 10.98
CA ASN A 3 -21.19 19.27 11.45
C ASN A 3 -21.11 17.91 10.74
N ILE A 4 -20.81 17.89 9.42
CA ILE A 4 -20.70 16.69 8.58
C ILE A 4 -19.36 15.96 8.80
N SER A 5 -18.39 16.63 9.46
CA SER A 5 -17.02 16.14 9.63
C SER A 5 -16.90 14.96 10.61
N SER A 6 -17.67 14.93 11.70
CA SER A 6 -17.42 13.95 12.79
C SER A 6 -17.90 12.53 12.48
N LYS A 7 -19.00 12.36 11.75
CA LYS A 7 -19.53 11.02 11.43
C LYS A 7 -18.65 10.21 10.46
N ASN A 8 -18.02 10.89 9.50
CA ASN A 8 -17.16 10.21 8.55
C ASN A 8 -15.80 9.88 9.16
N SER A 9 -15.24 10.77 10.00
CA SER A 9 -13.98 10.51 10.72
C SER A 9 -14.08 9.28 11.63
N ARG A 10 -15.20 9.08 12.31
CA ARG A 10 -15.42 7.89 13.15
C ARG A 10 -15.44 6.61 12.33
N LYS A 11 -16.12 6.58 11.17
CA LYS A 11 -16.12 5.41 10.28
C LYS A 11 -14.73 5.06 9.78
N PHE A 12 -13.89 6.07 9.43
CA PHE A 12 -12.51 5.83 9.01
C PHE A 12 -11.63 5.32 10.16
N LEU A 13 -11.80 5.84 11.36
CA LEU A 13 -11.11 5.34 12.56
C LEU A 13 -11.48 3.89 12.85
N PHE A 14 -12.78 3.55 12.81
CA PHE A 14 -13.25 2.17 13.02
C PHE A 14 -12.75 1.22 11.94
N SER A 15 -12.79 1.62 10.67
CA SER A 15 -12.27 0.79 9.56
C SER A 15 -10.76 0.59 9.66
N GLY A 16 -10.01 1.61 10.04
CA GLY A 16 -8.57 1.52 10.27
C GLY A 16 -8.23 0.61 11.45
N LEU A 17 -8.96 0.75 12.56
CA LEU A 17 -8.78 -0.09 13.75
C LEU A 17 -9.12 -1.56 13.47
N LEU A 18 -10.20 -1.81 12.72
CA LEU A 18 -10.60 -3.15 12.29
C LEU A 18 -9.54 -3.80 11.39
N LEU A 19 -9.01 -3.05 10.41
CA LEU A 19 -7.93 -3.53 9.55
C LEU A 19 -6.66 -3.84 10.34
N ILE A 20 -6.28 -2.98 11.29
CA ILE A 20 -5.13 -3.20 12.17
C ILE A 20 -5.35 -4.44 13.04
N SER A 21 -6.56 -4.63 13.62
CA SER A 21 -6.85 -5.80 14.45
C SER A 21 -6.84 -7.10 13.66
N LEU A 22 -7.36 -7.11 12.42
CA LEU A 22 -7.30 -8.26 11.52
C LEU A 22 -5.85 -8.56 11.11
N PHE A 23 -5.04 -7.51 10.87
CA PHE A 23 -3.63 -7.67 10.56
C PHE A 23 -2.84 -8.24 11.76
N MET A 24 -3.11 -7.74 12.97
CA MET A 24 -2.49 -8.26 14.21
C MET A 24 -2.90 -9.70 14.52
N SER A 25 -4.15 -10.08 14.26
CA SER A 25 -4.63 -11.46 14.45
C SER A 25 -3.99 -12.45 13.46
N ALA A 26 -3.68 -12.01 12.24
CA ALA A 26 -3.00 -12.82 11.24
C ALA A 26 -1.52 -13.09 11.59
N HIS A 27 -0.87 -12.21 12.36
CA HIS A 27 0.55 -12.32 12.70
C HIS A 27 0.89 -13.60 13.50
N GLY A 28 -0.03 -14.09 14.33
CA GLY A 28 0.21 -15.32 15.12
C GLY A 28 0.26 -16.62 14.31
N GLN A 29 -0.22 -16.57 13.04
CA GLN A 29 -0.33 -17.77 12.18
C GLN A 29 0.71 -17.78 11.04
N ILE A 30 1.40 -16.68 10.81
CA ILE A 30 2.40 -16.56 9.75
C ILE A 30 3.79 -16.70 10.35
N ALA A 31 4.63 -17.58 9.80
CA ALA A 31 6.02 -17.74 10.22
C ALA A 31 6.74 -16.38 10.19
N LYS A 32 7.63 -16.14 11.17
CA LYS A 32 8.35 -14.84 11.31
C LYS A 32 9.10 -14.44 10.05
N ASP A 33 9.69 -15.41 9.37
CA ASP A 33 10.38 -15.22 8.11
C ASP A 33 9.45 -14.63 7.04
N LYS A 34 8.28 -15.21 6.87
CA LYS A 34 7.27 -14.71 5.90
C LYS A 34 6.74 -13.31 6.26
N GLN A 35 6.70 -12.97 7.55
CA GLN A 35 6.36 -11.60 7.98
C GLN A 35 7.41 -10.60 7.55
N LEU A 36 8.69 -10.96 7.63
CA LEU A 36 9.80 -10.14 7.16
C LEU A 36 9.71 -9.91 5.64
N HIS A 37 9.41 -10.96 4.87
CA HIS A 37 9.23 -10.85 3.42
C HIS A 37 8.01 -10.00 3.04
N LEU A 38 6.89 -10.14 3.75
CA LEU A 38 5.73 -9.25 3.59
C LEU A 38 6.10 -7.78 3.85
N GLY A 39 6.80 -7.52 4.94
CA GLY A 39 7.24 -6.18 5.31
C GLY A 39 8.24 -5.60 4.31
N ALA A 40 9.25 -6.36 3.91
CA ALA A 40 10.24 -5.95 2.92
C ALA A 40 9.57 -5.63 1.57
N GLY A 41 8.67 -6.50 1.10
CA GLY A 41 7.90 -6.30 -0.12
C GLY A 41 7.06 -5.02 -0.07
N ALA A 42 6.41 -4.75 1.06
CA ALA A 42 5.61 -3.53 1.25
C ALA A 42 6.48 -2.26 1.18
N VAL A 43 7.64 -2.26 1.83
CA VAL A 43 8.58 -1.12 1.82
C VAL A 43 9.13 -0.90 0.41
N VAL A 44 9.65 -1.94 -0.24
CA VAL A 44 10.26 -1.84 -1.57
C VAL A 44 9.22 -1.39 -2.61
N ALA A 45 8.01 -1.95 -2.57
CA ALA A 45 6.93 -1.52 -3.47
C ALA A 45 6.49 -0.08 -3.22
N GLY A 46 6.42 0.34 -1.96
CA GLY A 46 6.10 1.72 -1.59
C GLY A 46 7.13 2.71 -2.18
N TRP A 47 8.40 2.42 -2.02
CA TRP A 47 9.48 3.21 -2.63
C TRP A 47 9.42 3.19 -4.16
N GLY A 48 9.28 2.00 -4.78
CA GLY A 48 9.16 1.87 -6.23
C GLY A 48 7.96 2.62 -6.81
N TYR A 49 6.86 2.72 -6.05
CA TYR A 49 5.69 3.50 -6.42
C TYR A 49 5.92 5.02 -6.32
N LEU A 50 6.67 5.49 -5.32
CA LEU A 50 6.83 6.91 -4.99
C LEU A 50 8.01 7.57 -5.71
N LEU A 51 9.11 6.83 -5.95
CA LEU A 51 10.34 7.37 -6.53
C LEU A 51 10.15 7.97 -7.93
N PRO A 52 9.44 7.35 -8.89
CA PRO A 52 9.25 7.96 -10.20
C PRO A 52 8.15 9.04 -10.14
N SER A 53 8.47 10.18 -9.54
CA SER A 53 7.56 11.32 -9.35
C SER A 53 6.92 11.86 -10.63
N ALA A 54 7.57 11.67 -11.77
CA ALA A 54 7.06 12.05 -13.10
C ALA A 54 6.14 11.00 -13.75
N ALA A 55 6.01 9.81 -13.15
CA ALA A 55 5.18 8.75 -13.71
C ALA A 55 3.70 8.99 -13.42
N ALA A 56 2.86 8.96 -14.46
CA ALA A 56 1.41 9.17 -14.36
C ALA A 56 0.64 7.88 -14.70
N GLY A 57 -0.64 7.87 -14.31
CA GLY A 57 -1.55 6.77 -14.60
C GLY A 57 -1.20 5.48 -13.86
N TRP A 58 -1.10 4.38 -14.59
CA TRP A 58 -0.82 3.03 -14.07
C TRP A 58 0.68 2.74 -13.84
N LYS A 59 1.57 3.56 -14.41
CA LYS A 59 3.02 3.35 -14.35
C LYS A 59 3.58 3.22 -12.94
N PRO A 60 3.21 4.06 -11.95
CA PRO A 60 3.69 3.91 -10.57
C PRO A 60 3.36 2.55 -9.95
N MET A 61 2.21 1.94 -10.32
CA MET A 61 1.83 0.60 -9.86
C MET A 61 2.82 -0.45 -10.36
N VAL A 62 3.18 -0.38 -11.65
CA VAL A 62 4.14 -1.31 -12.26
C VAL A 62 5.52 -1.13 -11.64
N TYR A 63 5.96 0.09 -11.39
CA TYR A 63 7.22 0.33 -10.71
C TYR A 63 7.22 -0.21 -9.28
N GLY A 64 6.12 0.02 -8.53
CA GLY A 64 5.99 -0.51 -7.17
C GLY A 64 6.00 -2.04 -7.13
N LEU A 65 5.10 -2.69 -7.88
CA LEU A 65 5.02 -4.16 -7.92
C LEU A 65 6.27 -4.79 -8.54
N GLY A 66 6.79 -4.18 -9.60
CA GLY A 66 8.01 -4.65 -10.27
C GLY A 66 9.23 -4.61 -9.34
N SER A 67 9.41 -3.55 -8.57
CA SER A 67 10.51 -3.46 -7.61
C SER A 67 10.43 -4.50 -6.51
N ALA A 68 9.23 -4.77 -5.94
CA ALA A 68 9.05 -5.84 -4.95
C ALA A 68 9.33 -7.22 -5.56
N THR A 69 8.85 -7.47 -6.79
CA THR A 69 9.10 -8.74 -7.49
C THR A 69 10.59 -8.94 -7.77
N LEU A 70 11.28 -7.90 -8.25
CA LEU A 70 12.72 -7.97 -8.52
C LEU A 70 13.54 -8.16 -7.24
N ALA A 71 13.17 -7.50 -6.15
CA ALA A 71 13.84 -7.67 -4.86
C ALA A 71 13.65 -9.10 -4.32
N GLY A 72 12.42 -9.63 -4.37
CA GLY A 72 12.14 -10.99 -3.96
C GLY A 72 12.86 -12.02 -4.82
N ALA A 73 12.80 -11.88 -6.15
CA ALA A 73 13.51 -12.77 -7.08
C ALA A 73 15.04 -12.69 -6.90
N GLY A 74 15.59 -11.50 -6.70
CA GLY A 74 17.02 -11.30 -6.45
C GLY A 74 17.47 -12.02 -5.17
N LYS A 75 16.66 -11.98 -4.11
CA LYS A 75 16.93 -12.74 -2.86
C LYS A 75 16.95 -14.24 -3.14
N GLU A 76 15.93 -14.78 -3.84
CA GLU A 76 15.90 -16.22 -4.14
C GLU A 76 17.08 -16.68 -5.00
N LEU A 77 17.49 -15.86 -5.99
CA LEU A 77 18.67 -16.16 -6.79
C LEU A 77 19.97 -16.14 -5.94
N ALA A 78 20.09 -15.21 -5.00
CA ALA A 78 21.22 -15.19 -4.08
C ALA A 78 21.23 -16.44 -3.20
N ASP A 79 20.08 -16.86 -2.67
CA ASP A 79 19.97 -18.07 -1.85
C ASP A 79 20.32 -19.34 -2.64
N MET A 80 19.93 -19.42 -3.91
CA MET A 80 20.36 -20.50 -4.84
C MET A 80 21.87 -20.48 -5.08
N GLY A 81 22.51 -19.29 -4.98
CA GLY A 81 23.98 -19.13 -5.06
C GLY A 81 24.74 -19.52 -3.80
N GLY A 82 24.05 -20.01 -2.75
CA GLY A 82 24.69 -20.50 -1.52
C GLY A 82 24.64 -19.50 -0.36
N PHE A 83 23.91 -18.38 -0.48
CA PHE A 83 23.78 -17.38 0.58
C PHE A 83 22.62 -17.68 1.55
N GLY A 84 21.76 -18.68 1.25
CA GLY A 84 20.64 -19.07 2.09
C GLY A 84 19.92 -20.31 1.56
N ASN A 85 18.67 -20.49 2.00
CA ASN A 85 17.79 -21.56 1.53
C ASN A 85 16.70 -20.97 0.64
N PRO A 86 16.68 -21.27 -0.66
CA PRO A 86 15.66 -20.75 -1.55
C PRO A 86 14.27 -21.25 -1.16
N ASP A 87 13.31 -20.35 -0.97
CA ASP A 87 11.90 -20.67 -0.72
C ASP A 87 10.99 -19.74 -1.56
N TRP A 88 10.43 -20.29 -2.63
CA TRP A 88 9.50 -19.56 -3.51
C TRP A 88 8.28 -18.94 -2.78
N LYS A 89 7.96 -19.44 -1.57
CA LYS A 89 6.94 -18.84 -0.72
C LYS A 89 7.35 -17.48 -0.19
N ASP A 90 8.65 -17.24 -0.03
CA ASP A 90 9.21 -15.96 0.40
C ASP A 90 9.07 -14.90 -0.71
N LEU A 91 9.32 -15.32 -1.96
CA LEU A 91 9.00 -14.48 -3.12
C LEU A 91 7.51 -14.14 -3.16
N GLY A 92 6.63 -15.14 -2.97
CA GLY A 92 5.19 -14.93 -2.88
C GLY A 92 4.80 -13.95 -1.79
N ALA A 93 5.37 -14.09 -0.58
CA ALA A 93 5.13 -13.18 0.54
C ALA A 93 5.60 -11.73 0.21
N THR A 94 6.75 -11.58 -0.44
CA THR A 94 7.28 -10.27 -0.86
C THR A 94 6.35 -9.59 -1.88
N ILE A 95 5.84 -10.32 -2.87
CA ILE A 95 4.89 -9.79 -3.87
C ILE A 95 3.56 -9.40 -3.21
N VAL A 96 3.04 -10.23 -2.31
CA VAL A 96 1.80 -9.93 -1.57
C VAL A 96 1.96 -8.67 -0.71
N GLY A 97 3.07 -8.54 0.02
CA GLY A 97 3.40 -7.33 0.76
C GLY A 97 3.43 -6.08 -0.12
N GLY A 98 4.05 -6.19 -1.30
CA GLY A 98 4.08 -5.13 -2.30
C GLY A 98 2.68 -4.75 -2.80
N ALA A 99 1.84 -5.72 -3.11
CA ALA A 99 0.46 -5.49 -3.57
C ALA A 99 -0.39 -4.78 -2.51
N VAL A 100 -0.26 -5.17 -1.24
CA VAL A 100 -0.94 -4.51 -0.12
C VAL A 100 -0.49 -3.06 0.00
N SER A 101 0.81 -2.77 -0.06
CA SER A 101 1.36 -1.41 0.01
C SER A 101 0.82 -0.52 -1.11
N VAL A 102 0.90 -0.98 -2.37
CA VAL A 102 0.37 -0.25 -3.53
C VAL A 102 -1.13 -0.03 -3.40
N GLY A 103 -1.89 -1.03 -2.95
CA GLY A 103 -3.33 -0.93 -2.70
C GLY A 103 -3.68 0.15 -1.66
N ILE A 104 -2.93 0.23 -0.57
CA ILE A 104 -3.10 1.28 0.45
C ILE A 104 -2.83 2.66 -0.15
N ILE A 105 -1.74 2.83 -0.89
CA ILE A 105 -1.40 4.12 -1.52
C ILE A 105 -2.50 4.56 -2.49
N LEU A 106 -3.03 3.65 -3.31
CA LEU A 106 -4.13 3.94 -4.23
C LEU A 106 -5.41 4.32 -3.50
N GLY A 107 -5.76 3.61 -2.43
CA GLY A 107 -6.91 3.91 -1.58
C GLY A 107 -6.81 5.31 -0.97
N VAL A 108 -5.66 5.64 -0.39
CA VAL A 108 -5.38 6.97 0.17
C VAL A 108 -5.50 8.05 -0.90
N LYS A 109 -4.88 7.87 -2.07
CA LYS A 109 -4.98 8.83 -3.20
C LYS A 109 -6.42 9.03 -3.67
N ALA A 110 -7.21 7.97 -3.75
CA ALA A 110 -8.62 8.04 -4.16
C ALA A 110 -9.46 8.87 -3.18
N ILE A 111 -9.23 8.71 -1.87
CA ILE A 111 -9.90 9.47 -0.81
C ILE A 111 -9.56 10.96 -0.93
N PHE A 112 -8.29 11.32 -1.04
CA PHE A 112 -7.84 12.71 -1.14
C PHE A 112 -8.34 13.38 -2.44
N LYS A 113 -8.32 12.66 -3.57
CA LYS A 113 -8.87 13.16 -4.83
C LYS A 113 -10.36 13.47 -4.73
N LYS A 114 -11.13 12.60 -4.08
CA LYS A 114 -12.57 12.80 -3.87
C LYS A 114 -12.85 14.01 -2.97
N GLN A 115 -12.04 14.23 -1.95
CA GLN A 115 -12.17 15.35 -1.04
C GLN A 115 -11.82 16.68 -1.73
N HIS A 116 -10.75 16.71 -2.52
CA HIS A 116 -10.35 17.89 -3.30
C HIS A 116 -11.43 18.31 -4.31
N ASN A 117 -12.00 17.37 -5.04
CA ASN A 117 -13.07 17.64 -5.98
C ASN A 117 -14.35 18.17 -5.31
N ARG A 118 -14.68 17.69 -4.10
CA ARG A 118 -15.83 18.21 -3.33
C ARG A 118 -15.61 19.66 -2.91
N ASN A 119 -14.43 20.00 -2.42
CA ASN A 119 -14.09 21.35 -1.99
C ASN A 119 -14.10 22.34 -3.17
N ASN A 120 -13.58 21.94 -4.33
CA ASN A 120 -13.62 22.77 -5.53
C ASN A 120 -15.04 22.99 -6.05
N LYS A 121 -15.92 22.00 -5.96
CA LYS A 121 -17.32 22.13 -6.34
C LYS A 121 -18.05 23.12 -5.42
N GLN A 122 -17.82 23.09 -4.12
CA GLN A 122 -18.41 24.03 -3.17
C GLN A 122 -17.93 25.46 -3.41
N ARG A 123 -16.66 25.69 -3.73
CA ARG A 123 -16.12 27.02 -4.04
C ARG A 123 -16.76 27.65 -5.28
N ARG A 124 -17.13 26.86 -6.27
CA ARG A 124 -17.80 27.36 -7.50
C ARG A 124 -19.21 27.89 -7.23
N PHE A 125 -19.92 27.36 -6.26
CA PHE A 125 -21.28 27.84 -5.91
C PHE A 125 -21.29 29.12 -5.07
N VAL A 126 -20.17 29.52 -4.48
CA VAL A 126 -20.06 30.74 -3.66
C VAL A 126 -19.72 31.96 -4.50
N TYR A 127 -19.28 31.80 -5.76
CA TYR A 127 -18.89 32.88 -6.68
C TYR A 127 -19.85 33.06 -7.86
N VAL A 128 -21.16 32.95 -7.63
CA VAL A 128 -22.16 33.44 -8.60
C VAL A 128 -22.63 34.80 -8.08
N PRO A 129 -22.33 35.90 -8.78
CA PRO A 129 -22.82 37.22 -8.39
C PRO A 129 -24.33 37.34 -8.53
#